data_35379b1bacd64b4f5201101b71f4e3ec
#
_entry.id   35379b1bacd64b4f5201101b71f4e3ec
#
_cell.length_a   1.000
_cell.length_b   1.000
_cell.length_c   1.000
_cell.angle_alpha   90.00
_cell.angle_beta   90.00
_cell.angle_gamma   90.00
#
_symmetry.space_group_name_H-M   'P 1'
#
loop_
_entity.id
_entity.type
_entity.pdbx_description
1 polymer ?
#
loop_
_entity_poly.entity_id
_entity_poly.type
_entity_poly.pdbx_seq_one_letter_code
_entity_poly.pdbx_strand_id
1 'polypeptide(L)'
;LLSGHIPGVSMSHNYLGHSEDCLWTPADWAWIGGLFDILMPGLALGVPVVAAKMKKFLPEATKEIISRGQVRNVFFPPTALRILKASNFEIHNLRSVACGGEPLGAEMLAWGKRNLNLTINEFYGQTECNMVVSNCNAEADPISGLMGKPVPGHKVSVLDQNGVPTEQEGEIAVERGSASMMLEYWRKPEQTENKFYANWLLTGDRGRLHRDGIEFIGRDDDVITSAGYRIGPSEIEDCLLTHPSVATVGVVGKPDQSRNEIVKAYIVLKAGKKADDQMAEVLKDFVKERLAKHLYPREISFLDELPMTITGKVIRKKLREKAVLECEQERK
;
A
#
# COMPACT_ATOMS: atom_id res chain seq x y z
N LEU A 1 -0.71 20.07 14.75
CA LEU A 1 -0.38 18.73 14.25
C LEU A 1 -1.65 17.90 14.03
N LEU A 2 -2.47 17.69 15.08
CA LEU A 2 -3.68 16.87 14.98
C LEU A 2 -4.67 17.38 13.94
N SER A 3 -4.83 18.70 13.76
CA SER A 3 -5.71 19.29 12.75
C SER A 3 -5.38 18.88 11.31
N GLY A 4 -4.12 18.55 11.03
CA GLY A 4 -3.70 18.07 9.69
C GLY A 4 -4.06 16.61 9.42
N HIS A 5 -4.35 15.81 10.45
CA HIS A 5 -4.71 14.40 10.29
C HIS A 5 -6.22 14.19 10.12
N ILE A 6 -7.04 15.07 10.72
CA ILE A 6 -8.50 14.95 10.71
C ILE A 6 -9.10 14.89 9.30
N PRO A 7 -8.74 15.77 8.34
CA PRO A 7 -9.36 15.76 7.02
C PRO A 7 -9.17 14.43 6.28
N GLY A 8 -7.97 13.84 6.35
CA GLY A 8 -7.67 12.56 5.69
C GLY A 8 -8.47 11.41 6.29
N VAL A 9 -8.51 11.33 7.61
CA VAL A 9 -9.29 10.30 8.31
C VAL A 9 -10.79 10.47 8.02
N SER A 10 -11.31 11.69 8.06
CA SER A 10 -12.70 11.95 7.74
C SER A 10 -13.04 11.56 6.30
N MET A 11 -12.20 11.95 5.33
CA MET A 11 -12.37 11.64 3.92
C MET A 11 -12.30 10.12 3.65
N SER A 12 -11.31 9.42 4.21
CA SER A 12 -11.15 7.97 4.05
C SER A 12 -12.29 7.15 4.67
N HIS A 13 -13.04 7.74 5.58
CA HIS A 13 -14.23 7.14 6.20
C HIS A 13 -15.57 7.71 5.70
N ASN A 14 -15.59 8.24 4.46
CA ASN A 14 -16.81 8.79 3.85
C ASN A 14 -17.42 9.91 4.71
N TYR A 15 -16.58 10.78 5.22
CA TYR A 15 -16.89 11.86 6.16
C TYR A 15 -17.45 11.38 7.51
N LEU A 16 -16.65 11.56 8.56
CA LEU A 16 -17.05 11.28 9.93
C LEU A 16 -17.95 12.41 10.49
N GLY A 17 -18.76 12.06 11.49
CA GLY A 17 -19.66 12.98 12.18
C GLY A 17 -21.11 12.49 12.21
N HIS A 18 -21.37 11.26 11.75
CA HIS A 18 -22.66 10.62 11.92
C HIS A 18 -22.83 10.12 13.36
N SER A 19 -24.06 10.11 13.86
CA SER A 19 -24.34 9.74 15.27
C SER A 19 -23.99 8.29 15.60
N GLU A 20 -23.94 7.43 14.58
CA GLU A 20 -23.58 6.01 14.71
C GLU A 20 -22.09 5.73 14.47
N ASP A 21 -21.28 6.73 14.13
CA ASP A 21 -19.85 6.51 13.88
C ASP A 21 -19.16 5.97 15.14
N CYS A 22 -18.39 4.91 14.95
CA CYS A 22 -17.53 4.30 15.95
C CYS A 22 -16.33 3.68 15.26
N LEU A 23 -15.15 4.15 15.59
CA LEU A 23 -13.89 3.80 14.93
C LEU A 23 -13.21 2.61 15.61
N TRP A 24 -12.56 1.80 14.79
CA TRP A 24 -11.65 0.76 15.26
C TRP A 24 -10.58 0.43 14.22
N THR A 25 -9.45 -0.11 14.68
CA THR A 25 -8.40 -0.70 13.86
C THR A 25 -7.70 -1.83 14.59
N PRO A 26 -7.29 -2.91 13.91
CA PRO A 26 -6.37 -3.91 14.46
C PRO A 26 -4.90 -3.45 14.47
N ALA A 27 -4.59 -2.29 13.86
CA ALA A 27 -3.24 -1.75 13.83
C ALA A 27 -2.77 -1.33 15.22
N ASP A 28 -1.49 -1.54 15.51
CA ASP A 28 -0.89 -1.11 16.77
C ASP A 28 -0.89 0.42 16.87
N TRP A 29 -1.29 0.94 18.03
CA TRP A 29 -1.31 2.38 18.29
C TRP A 29 0.10 3.00 18.47
N ALA A 30 1.15 2.19 18.54
CA ALA A 30 2.53 2.67 18.41
C ALA A 30 2.91 3.03 16.96
N TRP A 31 2.10 2.63 15.98
CA TRP A 31 2.27 2.96 14.57
C TRP A 31 1.34 4.12 14.18
N ILE A 32 1.81 4.95 13.22
CA ILE A 32 1.08 6.15 12.78
C ILE A 32 -0.37 5.83 12.35
N GLY A 33 -0.58 4.72 11.63
CA GLY A 33 -1.91 4.29 11.17
C GLY A 33 -2.90 4.03 12.33
N GLY A 34 -2.46 3.43 13.43
CA GLY A 34 -3.30 3.23 14.60
C GLY A 34 -3.49 4.50 15.40
N LEU A 35 -2.41 5.28 15.60
CA LEU A 35 -2.41 6.45 16.45
C LEU A 35 -3.06 7.67 15.78
N PHE A 36 -2.58 8.04 14.59
CA PHE A 36 -2.96 9.29 13.92
C PHE A 36 -4.00 9.13 12.81
N ASP A 37 -4.31 7.89 12.40
CA ASP A 37 -5.37 7.64 11.44
C ASP A 37 -6.65 7.09 12.10
N ILE A 38 -6.62 6.75 13.41
CA ILE A 38 -7.81 6.29 14.13
C ILE A 38 -7.94 6.95 15.49
N LEU A 39 -7.01 6.70 16.44
CA LEU A 39 -7.21 7.08 17.83
C LEU A 39 -7.33 8.58 18.02
N MET A 40 -6.32 9.33 17.66
CA MET A 40 -6.27 10.77 17.96
C MET A 40 -7.31 11.58 17.17
N PRO A 41 -7.54 11.35 15.87
CA PRO A 41 -8.61 12.02 15.13
C PRO A 41 -10.00 11.65 15.64
N GLY A 42 -10.25 10.39 15.97
CA GLY A 42 -11.54 9.96 16.56
C GLY A 42 -11.85 10.74 17.85
N LEU A 43 -10.90 10.76 18.77
CA LEU A 43 -11.05 11.51 20.03
C LEU A 43 -11.25 13.02 19.81
N ALA A 44 -10.51 13.61 18.86
CA ALA A 44 -10.62 15.03 18.55
C ALA A 44 -11.96 15.41 17.90
N LEU A 45 -12.56 14.49 17.16
CA LEU A 45 -13.89 14.67 16.54
C LEU A 45 -15.04 14.28 17.47
N GLY A 46 -14.75 13.75 18.68
CA GLY A 46 -15.78 13.21 19.58
C GLY A 46 -16.41 11.90 19.07
N VAL A 47 -15.75 11.22 18.13
CA VAL A 47 -16.19 9.92 17.61
C VAL A 47 -15.65 8.82 18.54
N PRO A 48 -16.50 7.90 19.05
CA PRO A 48 -16.05 6.78 19.85
C PRO A 48 -14.98 5.94 19.15
N VAL A 49 -13.96 5.50 19.90
CA VAL A 49 -12.90 4.62 19.42
C VAL A 49 -12.86 3.36 20.28
N VAL A 50 -12.98 2.20 19.66
CA VAL A 50 -12.88 0.92 20.38
C VAL A 50 -11.41 0.57 20.62
N ALA A 51 -11.06 0.34 21.88
CA ALA A 51 -9.75 -0.16 22.29
C ALA A 51 -9.82 -1.68 22.49
N ALA A 52 -9.21 -2.45 21.59
CA ALA A 52 -9.18 -3.89 21.67
C ALA A 52 -7.77 -4.42 21.32
N LYS A 53 -7.12 -5.07 22.28
CA LYS A 53 -5.80 -5.68 22.09
C LYS A 53 -5.94 -7.09 21.56
N MET A 54 -5.35 -7.36 20.39
CA MET A 54 -5.22 -8.70 19.84
C MET A 54 -3.75 -9.13 19.85
N LYS A 55 -3.45 -10.33 20.37
CA LYS A 55 -2.09 -10.91 20.27
C LYS A 55 -1.76 -11.34 18.84
N LYS A 56 -2.77 -11.76 18.10
CA LYS A 56 -2.73 -12.16 16.69
C LYS A 56 -4.03 -11.75 16.05
N PHE A 57 -3.96 -11.25 14.81
CA PHE A 57 -5.16 -10.93 14.04
C PHE A 57 -5.94 -12.20 13.68
N LEU A 58 -7.20 -12.26 14.07
CA LEU A 58 -8.12 -13.39 13.86
C LEU A 58 -9.46 -12.88 13.33
N PRO A 59 -10.02 -13.48 12.27
CA PRO A 59 -11.31 -13.09 11.70
C PRO A 59 -12.47 -13.16 12.71
N GLU A 60 -12.55 -14.22 13.52
CA GLU A 60 -13.61 -14.41 14.51
C GLU A 60 -13.56 -13.35 15.61
N ALA A 61 -12.36 -13.04 16.13
CA ALA A 61 -12.17 -11.98 17.11
C ALA A 61 -12.52 -10.60 16.50
N THR A 62 -12.22 -10.40 15.20
CA THR A 62 -12.59 -9.19 14.46
C THR A 62 -14.12 -9.03 14.41
N LYS A 63 -14.87 -10.08 14.09
CA LYS A 63 -16.35 -10.07 14.13
C LYS A 63 -16.89 -9.72 15.51
N GLU A 64 -16.33 -10.33 16.55
CA GLU A 64 -16.73 -10.09 17.92
C GLU A 64 -16.49 -8.63 18.33
N ILE A 65 -15.31 -8.09 18.05
CA ILE A 65 -14.97 -6.69 18.36
C ILE A 65 -15.91 -5.72 17.64
N ILE A 66 -16.13 -5.91 16.34
CA ILE A 66 -17.02 -5.06 15.55
C ILE A 66 -18.46 -5.12 16.08
N SER A 67 -18.96 -6.31 16.39
CA SER A 67 -20.32 -6.49 16.90
C SER A 67 -20.50 -5.91 18.29
N ARG A 68 -19.64 -6.28 19.26
CA ARG A 68 -19.75 -5.83 20.65
C ARG A 68 -19.43 -4.34 20.83
N GLY A 69 -18.45 -3.86 20.05
CA GLY A 69 -18.06 -2.46 20.05
C GLY A 69 -18.97 -1.55 19.24
N GLN A 70 -19.99 -2.11 18.56
CA GLN A 70 -20.84 -1.37 17.62
C GLN A 70 -20.02 -0.55 16.60
N VAL A 71 -18.88 -1.13 16.15
CA VAL A 71 -17.97 -0.47 15.23
C VAL A 71 -18.64 -0.27 13.87
N ARG A 72 -18.55 0.94 13.34
CA ARG A 72 -19.10 1.34 12.04
C ARG A 72 -18.02 1.70 11.01
N ASN A 73 -16.84 2.06 11.49
CA ASN A 73 -15.76 2.60 10.67
C ASN A 73 -14.47 1.87 11.04
N VAL A 74 -13.82 1.23 10.06
CA VAL A 74 -12.61 0.44 10.32
C VAL A 74 -11.49 0.84 9.39
N PHE A 75 -10.29 1.07 9.93
CA PHE A 75 -9.07 1.05 9.16
C PHE A 75 -8.45 -0.35 9.24
N PHE A 76 -8.40 -1.04 8.11
CA PHE A 76 -7.69 -2.31 7.98
C PHE A 76 -6.39 -2.13 7.19
N PRO A 77 -5.22 -2.49 7.76
CA PRO A 77 -4.02 -2.69 6.94
C PRO A 77 -4.27 -3.74 5.84
N PRO A 78 -3.62 -3.65 4.68
CA PRO A 78 -3.80 -4.61 3.58
C PRO A 78 -3.60 -6.07 3.98
N THR A 79 -2.66 -6.35 4.89
CA THR A 79 -2.43 -7.70 5.44
C THR A 79 -3.64 -8.24 6.19
N ALA A 80 -4.34 -7.40 6.95
CA ALA A 80 -5.57 -7.80 7.64
C ALA A 80 -6.67 -8.13 6.62
N LEU A 81 -6.86 -7.31 5.59
CA LEU A 81 -7.84 -7.57 4.52
C LEU A 81 -7.53 -8.89 3.78
N ARG A 82 -6.27 -9.19 3.50
CA ARG A 82 -5.88 -10.47 2.88
C ARG A 82 -6.26 -11.68 3.75
N ILE A 83 -6.07 -11.59 5.07
CA ILE A 83 -6.46 -12.65 6.02
C ILE A 83 -7.99 -12.79 6.06
N LEU A 84 -8.73 -11.68 6.13
CA LEU A 84 -10.20 -11.70 6.10
C LEU A 84 -10.73 -12.32 4.81
N LYS A 85 -10.17 -11.93 3.66
CA LYS A 85 -10.50 -12.52 2.36
C LYS A 85 -10.26 -14.02 2.33
N ALA A 86 -9.11 -14.49 2.82
CA ALA A 86 -8.76 -15.92 2.85
C ALA A 86 -9.67 -16.76 3.76
N SER A 87 -10.34 -16.13 4.74
CA SER A 87 -11.27 -16.79 5.69
C SER A 87 -12.73 -16.74 5.27
N ASN A 88 -13.06 -16.23 4.07
CA ASN A 88 -14.43 -15.96 3.64
C ASN A 88 -15.19 -15.06 4.63
N PHE A 89 -14.50 -14.06 5.17
CA PHE A 89 -15.08 -13.13 6.15
C PHE A 89 -16.20 -12.31 5.54
N GLU A 90 -17.32 -12.25 6.25
CA GLU A 90 -18.48 -11.42 5.92
C GLU A 90 -18.92 -10.63 7.13
N ILE A 91 -19.22 -9.34 6.94
CA ILE A 91 -19.83 -8.46 7.92
C ILE A 91 -20.57 -7.34 7.20
N HIS A 92 -21.77 -6.99 7.66
CA HIS A 92 -22.67 -6.12 6.92
C HIS A 92 -23.02 -4.80 7.63
N ASN A 93 -22.51 -4.57 8.82
CA ASN A 93 -22.89 -3.40 9.61
C ASN A 93 -21.85 -2.26 9.60
N LEU A 94 -20.82 -2.36 8.78
CA LEU A 94 -19.85 -1.29 8.61
C LEU A 94 -20.43 -0.19 7.70
N ARG A 95 -20.09 1.07 8.00
CA ARG A 95 -20.39 2.23 7.17
C ARG A 95 -19.20 2.58 6.26
N SER A 96 -18.00 2.36 6.73
CA SER A 96 -16.79 2.60 5.95
C SER A 96 -15.65 1.65 6.32
N VAL A 97 -14.86 1.33 5.32
CA VAL A 97 -13.54 0.68 5.50
C VAL A 97 -12.50 1.51 4.78
N ALA A 98 -11.48 1.93 5.51
CA ALA A 98 -10.29 2.57 4.98
C ALA A 98 -9.13 1.56 4.92
N CYS A 99 -8.24 1.70 3.95
CA CYS A 99 -7.05 0.86 3.79
C CYS A 99 -5.89 1.71 3.27
N GLY A 100 -4.69 1.49 3.79
CA GLY A 100 -3.51 2.21 3.33
C GLY A 100 -2.21 1.58 3.77
N GLY A 101 -1.11 2.06 3.17
CA GLY A 101 0.24 1.60 3.46
C GLY A 101 0.85 0.68 2.39
N GLU A 102 0.04 0.05 1.55
CA GLU A 102 0.41 -0.66 0.31
C GLU A 102 -0.74 -0.53 -0.69
N PRO A 103 -0.49 -0.65 -2.00
CA PRO A 103 -1.56 -0.70 -3.01
C PRO A 103 -2.57 -1.80 -2.70
N LEU A 104 -3.84 -1.52 -2.93
CA LEU A 104 -4.92 -2.44 -2.55
C LEU A 104 -5.26 -3.44 -3.66
N GLY A 105 -5.13 -3.04 -4.92
CA GLY A 105 -5.44 -3.86 -6.09
C GLY A 105 -6.96 -4.04 -6.37
N ALA A 106 -7.30 -4.24 -7.64
CA ALA A 106 -8.68 -4.34 -8.11
C ALA A 106 -9.46 -5.48 -7.47
N GLU A 107 -8.79 -6.61 -7.22
CA GLU A 107 -9.44 -7.80 -6.66
C GLU A 107 -9.90 -7.59 -5.22
N MET A 108 -9.15 -6.83 -4.43
CA MET A 108 -9.52 -6.51 -3.05
C MET A 108 -10.70 -5.53 -3.01
N LEU A 109 -10.74 -4.55 -3.92
CA LEU A 109 -11.88 -3.66 -4.07
C LEU A 109 -13.16 -4.44 -4.43
N ALA A 110 -13.05 -5.37 -5.38
CA ALA A 110 -14.17 -6.25 -5.75
C ALA A 110 -14.61 -7.17 -4.60
N TRP A 111 -13.66 -7.70 -3.81
CA TRP A 111 -13.97 -8.48 -2.62
C TRP A 111 -14.72 -7.66 -1.56
N GLY A 112 -14.29 -6.43 -1.30
CA GLY A 112 -14.98 -5.52 -0.38
C GLY A 112 -16.44 -5.30 -0.77
N LYS A 113 -16.72 -5.04 -2.05
CA LYS A 113 -18.09 -4.90 -2.55
C LYS A 113 -18.94 -6.17 -2.34
N ARG A 114 -18.36 -7.36 -2.58
CA ARG A 114 -19.10 -8.63 -2.44
C ARG A 114 -19.31 -9.07 -0.99
N ASN A 115 -18.28 -8.96 -0.14
CA ASN A 115 -18.29 -9.60 1.18
C ASN A 115 -18.54 -8.63 2.34
N LEU A 116 -18.25 -7.34 2.16
CA LEU A 116 -18.51 -6.31 3.16
C LEU A 116 -19.69 -5.41 2.77
N ASN A 117 -20.21 -5.57 1.55
CA ASN A 117 -21.26 -4.74 0.95
C ASN A 117 -20.92 -3.24 0.96
N LEU A 118 -19.65 -2.92 0.77
CA LEU A 118 -19.17 -1.54 0.71
C LEU A 118 -17.91 -1.41 -0.15
N THR A 119 -17.58 -0.19 -0.53
CA THR A 119 -16.36 0.15 -1.21
C THR A 119 -15.27 0.47 -0.17
N ILE A 120 -14.08 -0.13 -0.32
CA ILE A 120 -12.93 0.18 0.51
C ILE A 120 -12.27 1.45 -0.03
N ASN A 121 -12.10 2.46 0.82
CA ASN A 121 -11.35 3.66 0.47
C ASN A 121 -9.87 3.43 0.71
N GLU A 122 -9.10 3.45 -0.36
CA GLU A 122 -7.65 3.44 -0.27
C GLU A 122 -7.14 4.84 0.06
N PHE A 123 -6.09 4.93 0.89
CA PHE A 123 -5.39 6.18 1.15
C PHE A 123 -3.88 5.99 1.11
N TYR A 124 -3.18 7.08 0.81
CA TYR A 124 -1.74 7.13 0.71
C TYR A 124 -1.16 8.21 1.61
N GLY A 125 -0.02 7.90 2.18
CA GLY A 125 0.79 8.79 2.98
C GLY A 125 2.00 8.08 3.57
N GLN A 126 2.75 8.81 4.35
CA GLN A 126 3.93 8.30 5.06
C GLN A 126 4.09 9.02 6.39
N THR A 127 4.95 8.53 7.27
CA THR A 127 5.16 9.10 8.60
C THR A 127 5.51 10.59 8.55
N GLU A 128 6.19 11.03 7.50
CA GLU A 128 6.65 12.39 7.28
C GLU A 128 5.55 13.42 6.97
N CYS A 129 4.39 12.97 6.50
CA CYS A 129 3.30 13.88 6.12
C CYS A 129 1.90 13.35 6.43
N ASN A 130 1.80 12.15 7.01
CA ASN A 130 0.57 11.39 7.25
C ASN A 130 -0.22 11.11 5.95
N MET A 131 -1.53 11.02 6.04
CA MET A 131 -2.45 10.78 4.94
C MET A 131 -2.61 12.05 4.08
N VAL A 132 -2.12 12.01 2.85
CA VAL A 132 -2.12 13.17 1.94
C VAL A 132 -2.95 12.97 0.68
N VAL A 133 -3.28 11.71 0.35
CA VAL A 133 -4.17 11.32 -0.75
C VAL A 133 -5.15 10.28 -0.25
N SER A 134 -6.41 10.35 -0.65
CA SER A 134 -7.42 9.37 -0.28
C SER A 134 -8.51 9.24 -1.33
N ASN A 135 -9.05 8.05 -1.47
CA ASN A 135 -10.37 7.83 -2.04
C ASN A 135 -11.46 8.22 -1.04
N CYS A 136 -12.61 8.63 -1.54
CA CYS A 136 -13.82 8.87 -0.77
C CYS A 136 -15.03 8.40 -1.58
N ASN A 137 -15.56 7.25 -1.24
CA ASN A 137 -16.72 6.68 -1.96
C ASN A 137 -18.01 7.52 -1.83
N ALA A 138 -18.07 8.40 -0.83
CA ALA A 138 -19.17 9.36 -0.72
C ALA A 138 -19.12 10.45 -1.80
N GLU A 139 -17.95 10.71 -2.41
CA GLU A 139 -17.79 11.65 -3.52
C GLU A 139 -17.83 10.97 -4.88
N ALA A 140 -17.08 9.86 -5.03
CA ALA A 140 -17.00 9.11 -6.28
C ALA A 140 -16.52 7.67 -6.01
N ASP A 141 -16.94 6.74 -6.86
CA ASP A 141 -16.41 5.37 -6.81
C ASP A 141 -14.89 5.37 -7.07
N PRO A 142 -14.08 4.71 -6.23
CA PRO A 142 -12.66 4.56 -6.44
C PRO A 142 -12.34 3.90 -7.79
N ILE A 143 -11.36 4.45 -8.49
CA ILE A 143 -10.84 3.90 -9.73
C ILE A 143 -9.66 2.99 -9.38
N SER A 144 -9.70 1.76 -9.83
CA SER A 144 -8.61 0.80 -9.60
C SER A 144 -7.29 1.32 -10.17
N GLY A 145 -6.22 1.25 -9.36
CA GLY A 145 -4.89 1.76 -9.72
C GLY A 145 -4.67 3.22 -9.34
N LEU A 146 -5.72 3.96 -8.93
CA LEU A 146 -5.58 5.32 -8.42
C LEU A 146 -5.79 5.37 -6.91
N MET A 147 -4.86 6.02 -6.20
CA MET A 147 -4.92 6.20 -4.74
C MET A 147 -6.01 7.21 -4.30
N GLY A 148 -6.65 7.91 -5.24
CA GLY A 148 -7.62 8.97 -4.97
C GLY A 148 -7.07 10.37 -5.19
N LYS A 149 -7.67 11.35 -4.50
CA LYS A 149 -7.37 12.78 -4.64
C LYS A 149 -6.62 13.32 -3.42
N PRO A 150 -5.92 14.47 -3.56
CA PRO A 150 -5.33 15.14 -2.42
C PRO A 150 -6.36 15.42 -1.33
N VAL A 151 -5.99 15.10 -0.10
CA VAL A 151 -6.81 15.36 1.09
C VAL A 151 -6.90 16.88 1.32
N PRO A 152 -8.06 17.42 1.74
CA PRO A 152 -8.20 18.84 2.05
C PRO A 152 -7.11 19.33 3.02
N GLY A 153 -6.50 20.47 2.67
CA GLY A 153 -5.35 21.02 3.42
C GLY A 153 -3.98 20.54 2.96
N HIS A 154 -3.92 19.64 1.98
CA HIS A 154 -2.69 19.20 1.33
C HIS A 154 -2.68 19.56 -0.15
N LYS A 155 -1.53 19.98 -0.65
CA LYS A 155 -1.26 20.04 -2.08
C LYS A 155 -0.26 18.96 -2.42
N VAL A 156 -0.66 18.06 -3.30
CA VAL A 156 0.17 16.94 -3.78
C VAL A 156 0.37 17.11 -5.27
N SER A 157 1.58 16.91 -5.74
CA SER A 157 1.94 16.96 -7.15
C SER A 157 2.87 15.82 -7.51
N VAL A 158 3.10 15.64 -8.79
CA VAL A 158 4.15 14.76 -9.31
C VAL A 158 5.20 15.68 -9.94
N LEU A 159 6.46 15.50 -9.57
CA LEU A 159 7.57 16.34 -10.03
C LEU A 159 8.46 15.58 -11.01
N ASP A 160 8.90 16.27 -12.06
CA ASP A 160 9.92 15.77 -12.97
C ASP A 160 11.32 15.78 -12.32
N GLN A 161 12.35 15.37 -13.05
CA GLN A 161 13.74 15.35 -12.60
C GLN A 161 14.31 16.75 -12.26
N ASN A 162 13.66 17.84 -12.71
CA ASN A 162 14.04 19.21 -12.42
C ASN A 162 13.24 19.80 -11.26
N GLY A 163 12.36 18.99 -10.63
CA GLY A 163 11.47 19.44 -9.54
C GLY A 163 10.29 20.28 -10.00
N VAL A 164 9.92 20.21 -11.28
CA VAL A 164 8.80 20.95 -11.87
C VAL A 164 7.58 20.03 -11.91
N PRO A 165 6.37 20.50 -11.51
CA PRO A 165 5.14 19.74 -11.64
C PRO A 165 4.91 19.24 -13.06
N THR A 166 4.54 17.94 -13.18
CA THR A 166 4.32 17.26 -14.46
C THR A 166 3.12 16.32 -14.40
N GLU A 167 2.49 16.07 -15.57
CA GLU A 167 1.47 15.03 -15.73
C GLU A 167 2.08 13.68 -16.15
N GLN A 168 3.38 13.68 -16.48
CA GLN A 168 4.12 12.45 -16.77
C GLN A 168 4.54 11.74 -15.50
N GLU A 169 5.20 10.58 -15.63
CA GLU A 169 5.79 9.90 -14.47
C GLU A 169 6.84 10.79 -13.80
N GLY A 170 6.74 10.88 -12.48
CA GLY A 170 7.66 11.66 -11.67
C GLY A 170 7.63 11.22 -10.20
N GLU A 171 8.29 12.00 -9.35
CA GLU A 171 8.27 11.78 -7.91
C GLU A 171 7.03 12.45 -7.29
N ILE A 172 6.27 11.69 -6.50
CA ILE A 172 5.15 12.25 -5.73
C ILE A 172 5.72 13.18 -4.65
N ALA A 173 5.19 14.39 -4.58
CA ALA A 173 5.65 15.41 -3.67
C ALA A 173 4.49 16.16 -2.99
N VAL A 174 4.73 16.59 -1.76
CA VAL A 174 3.73 17.30 -0.93
C VAL A 174 4.24 18.71 -0.65
N GLU A 175 3.42 19.72 -0.93
CA GLU A 175 3.80 21.12 -0.70
C GLU A 175 4.05 21.37 0.80
N ARG A 176 5.09 22.13 1.11
CA ARG A 176 5.42 22.55 2.49
C ARG A 176 4.26 23.33 3.11
N GLY A 177 4.11 23.17 4.43
CA GLY A 177 3.14 23.94 5.21
C GLY A 177 1.87 23.18 5.52
N SER A 178 1.73 21.92 5.06
CA SER A 178 0.64 21.09 5.53
C SER A 178 0.78 20.82 7.04
N ALA A 179 -0.33 20.86 7.77
CA ALA A 179 -0.33 20.82 9.23
C ALA A 179 0.09 19.46 9.82
N SER A 180 0.08 18.39 9.02
CA SER A 180 0.55 17.04 9.41
C SER A 180 2.00 16.77 9.04
N MET A 181 2.65 17.67 8.29
CA MET A 181 4.02 17.48 7.81
C MET A 181 5.02 17.50 8.97
N MET A 182 5.99 16.61 8.93
CA MET A 182 7.10 16.58 9.89
C MET A 182 7.84 17.91 9.90
N LEU A 183 8.40 18.24 11.05
CA LEU A 183 9.31 19.38 11.20
C LEU A 183 10.72 18.98 10.76
N GLU A 184 11.23 17.88 11.31
CA GLU A 184 12.57 17.38 11.06
C GLU A 184 12.73 15.92 11.49
N TYR A 185 13.74 15.24 11.01
CA TYR A 185 14.24 14.01 11.60
C TYR A 185 15.12 14.34 12.81
N TRP A 186 14.77 13.79 13.97
CA TRP A 186 15.47 14.06 15.21
C TRP A 186 16.98 13.84 15.10
N ARG A 187 17.76 14.90 15.34
CA ARG A 187 19.23 14.92 15.26
C ARG A 187 19.81 14.47 13.91
N LYS A 188 19.05 14.68 12.82
CA LYS A 188 19.47 14.30 11.46
C LYS A 188 19.20 15.45 10.48
N PRO A 189 19.91 16.59 10.60
CA PRO A 189 19.64 17.77 9.78
C PRO A 189 19.87 17.50 8.29
N GLU A 190 20.94 16.80 7.93
CA GLU A 190 21.25 16.47 6.53
C GLU A 190 20.14 15.61 5.88
N GLN A 191 19.66 14.56 6.57
CA GLN A 191 18.55 13.75 6.07
C GLN A 191 17.26 14.55 5.98
N THR A 192 17.05 15.51 6.89
CA THR A 192 15.91 16.42 6.84
C THR A 192 15.98 17.33 5.63
N GLU A 193 17.15 17.95 5.39
CA GLU A 193 17.35 18.81 4.22
C GLU A 193 17.14 18.05 2.91
N ASN A 194 17.72 16.86 2.77
CA ASN A 194 17.60 16.00 1.60
C ASN A 194 16.16 15.50 1.33
N LYS A 195 15.27 15.60 2.33
CA LYS A 195 13.85 15.24 2.18
C LYS A 195 13.04 16.33 1.49
N PHE A 196 13.63 17.50 1.29
CA PHE A 196 12.94 18.64 0.69
C PHE A 196 13.66 19.16 -0.54
N TYR A 197 12.89 19.52 -1.55
CA TYR A 197 13.35 20.25 -2.72
C TYR A 197 12.50 21.49 -2.90
N ALA A 198 13.09 22.69 -2.83
CA ALA A 198 12.36 23.96 -2.84
C ALA A 198 11.18 23.96 -1.84
N ASN A 199 9.95 24.12 -2.33
CA ASN A 199 8.73 24.11 -1.51
C ASN A 199 8.06 22.73 -1.40
N TRP A 200 8.75 21.63 -1.73
CA TRP A 200 8.19 20.30 -1.77
C TRP A 200 8.90 19.35 -0.81
N LEU A 201 8.11 18.57 -0.07
CA LEU A 201 8.58 17.35 0.58
C LEU A 201 8.57 16.23 -0.45
N LEU A 202 9.72 15.63 -0.69
CA LEU A 202 9.91 14.50 -1.60
C LEU A 202 9.52 13.21 -0.90
N THR A 203 8.60 12.44 -1.47
CA THR A 203 8.13 11.21 -0.81
C THR A 203 9.08 10.02 -0.99
N GLY A 204 9.86 10.01 -2.07
CA GLY A 204 10.63 8.86 -2.53
C GLY A 204 9.76 7.84 -3.26
N ASP A 205 8.53 8.18 -3.56
CA ASP A 205 7.57 7.35 -4.27
C ASP A 205 7.32 7.92 -5.67
N ARG A 206 7.24 7.05 -6.67
CA ARG A 206 6.96 7.41 -8.06
C ARG A 206 5.49 7.29 -8.36
N GLY A 207 4.97 8.21 -9.14
CA GLY A 207 3.57 8.23 -9.54
C GLY A 207 3.31 9.01 -10.82
N ARG A 208 2.05 9.08 -11.19
CA ARG A 208 1.55 9.88 -12.30
C ARG A 208 0.27 10.58 -11.88
N LEU A 209 0.13 11.84 -12.28
CA LEU A 209 -1.09 12.60 -12.05
C LEU A 209 -2.11 12.30 -13.13
N HIS A 210 -3.32 11.93 -12.73
CA HIS A 210 -4.49 11.77 -13.58
C HIS A 210 -5.56 12.78 -13.17
N ARG A 211 -6.52 13.06 -14.07
CA ARG A 211 -7.67 13.92 -13.77
C ARG A 211 -8.44 13.46 -12.52
N ASP A 212 -8.56 12.15 -12.34
CA ASP A 212 -9.42 11.54 -11.31
C ASP A 212 -8.64 11.03 -10.09
N GLY A 213 -7.32 11.26 -10.03
CA GLY A 213 -6.50 10.87 -8.90
C GLY A 213 -5.02 10.72 -9.23
N ILE A 214 -4.28 10.15 -8.30
CA ILE A 214 -2.84 9.90 -8.42
C ILE A 214 -2.60 8.40 -8.52
N GLU A 215 -1.89 7.97 -9.54
CA GLU A 215 -1.40 6.61 -9.71
C GLU A 215 -0.11 6.42 -8.92
N PHE A 216 -0.02 5.33 -8.17
CA PHE A 216 1.22 4.89 -7.53
C PHE A 216 1.94 3.89 -8.43
N ILE A 217 3.18 4.18 -8.81
CA ILE A 217 3.99 3.30 -9.66
C ILE A 217 4.91 2.42 -8.80
N GLY A 218 5.50 3.00 -7.75
CA GLY A 218 6.41 2.28 -6.86
C GLY A 218 7.32 3.22 -6.10
N ARG A 219 8.13 2.68 -5.21
CA ARG A 219 9.21 3.45 -4.58
C ARG A 219 10.32 3.68 -5.58
N ASP A 220 10.98 4.82 -5.51
CA ASP A 220 12.07 5.15 -6.43
C ASP A 220 13.23 4.13 -6.31
N ASP A 221 13.49 3.63 -5.10
CA ASP A 221 14.47 2.58 -4.81
C ASP A 221 13.98 1.15 -5.14
N ASP A 222 12.70 0.94 -5.43
CA ASP A 222 12.11 -0.35 -5.78
C ASP A 222 11.79 -0.48 -7.29
N VAL A 223 11.77 0.65 -8.03
CA VAL A 223 11.50 0.65 -9.47
C VAL A 223 12.59 -0.12 -10.22
N ILE A 224 12.17 -1.12 -10.97
CA ILE A 224 13.06 -2.00 -11.75
C ILE A 224 13.34 -1.34 -13.11
N THR A 225 14.60 -1.11 -13.41
CA THR A 225 15.00 -0.53 -14.71
C THR A 225 15.46 -1.65 -15.66
N SER A 226 14.56 -2.10 -16.53
CA SER A 226 14.80 -3.23 -17.43
C SER A 226 14.68 -2.84 -18.90
N ALA A 227 15.77 -2.94 -19.65
CA ALA A 227 15.81 -2.64 -21.11
C ALA A 227 15.19 -1.26 -21.45
N GLY A 228 15.42 -0.25 -20.63
CA GLY A 228 14.88 1.11 -20.80
C GLY A 228 13.48 1.35 -20.25
N TYR A 229 12.80 0.31 -19.79
CA TYR A 229 11.51 0.44 -19.09
C TYR A 229 11.73 0.65 -17.61
N ARG A 230 10.89 1.50 -17.01
CA ARG A 230 10.75 1.66 -15.56
C ARG A 230 9.52 0.87 -15.12
N ILE A 231 9.73 -0.15 -14.30
CA ILE A 231 8.72 -1.15 -13.95
C ILE A 231 8.46 -1.08 -12.44
N GLY A 232 7.23 -0.75 -12.07
CA GLY A 232 6.77 -0.84 -10.70
C GLY A 232 6.54 -2.30 -10.29
N PRO A 233 7.11 -2.78 -9.18
CA PRO A 233 6.91 -4.17 -8.74
C PRO A 233 5.46 -4.49 -8.37
N SER A 234 4.70 -3.51 -7.89
CA SER A 234 3.36 -3.71 -7.34
C SER A 234 2.36 -4.27 -8.34
N GLU A 235 2.37 -3.80 -9.59
CA GLU A 235 1.47 -4.28 -10.64
C GLU A 235 1.67 -5.79 -10.93
N ILE A 236 2.93 -6.23 -10.91
CA ILE A 236 3.28 -7.63 -11.12
C ILE A 236 2.91 -8.47 -9.90
N GLU A 237 3.15 -7.96 -8.69
CA GLU A 237 2.78 -8.61 -7.44
C GLU A 237 1.26 -8.77 -7.36
N ASP A 238 0.49 -7.74 -7.67
CA ASP A 238 -0.97 -7.78 -7.68
C ASP A 238 -1.48 -8.83 -8.69
N CYS A 239 -0.93 -8.87 -9.90
CA CYS A 239 -1.26 -9.87 -10.88
C CYS A 239 -0.99 -11.29 -10.35
N LEU A 240 0.21 -11.55 -9.83
CA LEU A 240 0.59 -12.88 -9.30
C LEU A 240 -0.25 -13.30 -8.10
N LEU A 241 -0.65 -12.37 -7.23
CA LEU A 241 -1.52 -12.65 -6.08
C LEU A 241 -2.93 -13.11 -6.48
N THR A 242 -3.37 -12.85 -7.71
CA THR A 242 -4.65 -13.37 -8.23
C THR A 242 -4.57 -14.85 -8.62
N HIS A 243 -3.37 -15.39 -8.81
CA HIS A 243 -3.21 -16.80 -9.16
C HIS A 243 -3.55 -17.72 -7.98
N PRO A 244 -4.39 -18.78 -8.19
CA PRO A 244 -4.89 -19.62 -7.09
C PRO A 244 -3.80 -20.34 -6.29
N SER A 245 -2.61 -20.55 -6.86
CA SER A 245 -1.49 -21.23 -6.19
C SER A 245 -0.59 -20.29 -5.38
N VAL A 246 -0.69 -18.97 -5.53
CA VAL A 246 0.19 -17.99 -4.88
C VAL A 246 -0.36 -17.60 -3.51
N ALA A 247 0.46 -17.65 -2.46
CA ALA A 247 0.12 -17.18 -1.12
C ALA A 247 0.63 -15.74 -0.91
N THR A 248 1.91 -15.50 -1.24
CA THR A 248 2.51 -14.16 -1.21
C THR A 248 3.64 -14.06 -2.22
N VAL A 249 4.00 -12.84 -2.61
CA VAL A 249 5.01 -12.57 -3.62
C VAL A 249 5.76 -11.29 -3.29
N GLY A 250 7.04 -11.23 -3.66
CA GLY A 250 7.85 -10.01 -3.68
C GLY A 250 8.61 -9.94 -4.98
N VAL A 251 8.48 -8.82 -5.69
CA VAL A 251 9.12 -8.59 -6.99
C VAL A 251 10.22 -7.55 -6.84
N VAL A 252 11.39 -7.85 -7.44
CA VAL A 252 12.57 -6.97 -7.41
C VAL A 252 13.33 -7.02 -8.73
N GLY A 253 14.20 -6.04 -8.97
CA GLY A 253 15.22 -6.09 -10.01
C GLY A 253 16.35 -7.05 -9.62
N LYS A 254 16.74 -7.94 -10.53
CA LYS A 254 18.00 -8.70 -10.46
C LYS A 254 18.96 -8.13 -11.49
N PRO A 255 20.21 -7.81 -11.12
CA PRO A 255 21.19 -7.29 -12.09
C PRO A 255 21.36 -8.19 -13.32
N ASP A 256 21.35 -7.59 -14.51
CA ASP A 256 21.52 -8.28 -15.79
C ASP A 256 22.45 -7.49 -16.72
N GLN A 257 23.36 -8.17 -17.41
CA GLN A 257 24.36 -7.52 -18.27
C GLN A 257 23.78 -6.82 -19.51
N SER A 258 22.68 -7.35 -20.04
CA SER A 258 22.07 -6.88 -21.29
C SER A 258 20.93 -5.90 -21.08
N ARG A 259 20.27 -5.97 -19.93
CA ARG A 259 19.02 -5.24 -19.63
C ARG A 259 19.15 -4.26 -18.49
N ASN A 260 20.33 -4.11 -17.88
CA ASN A 260 20.57 -3.50 -16.59
C ASN A 260 19.96 -4.34 -15.44
N GLU A 261 18.67 -4.58 -15.47
CA GLU A 261 17.97 -5.48 -14.53
C GLU A 261 16.97 -6.35 -15.30
N ILE A 262 16.65 -7.50 -14.72
CA ILE A 262 15.50 -8.31 -15.09
C ILE A 262 14.51 -8.34 -13.94
N VAL A 263 13.23 -8.46 -14.27
CA VAL A 263 12.17 -8.68 -13.28
C VAL A 263 12.34 -10.07 -12.68
N LYS A 264 12.52 -10.14 -11.37
CA LYS A 264 12.59 -11.38 -10.59
C LYS A 264 11.50 -11.41 -9.53
N ALA A 265 10.74 -12.51 -9.48
CA ALA A 265 9.73 -12.75 -8.46
C ALA A 265 10.17 -13.83 -7.47
N TYR A 266 10.05 -13.53 -6.18
CA TYR A 266 10.15 -14.49 -5.09
C TYR A 266 8.73 -14.81 -4.61
N ILE A 267 8.36 -16.09 -4.64
CA ILE A 267 6.97 -16.52 -4.44
C ILE A 267 6.89 -17.57 -3.35
N VAL A 268 5.94 -17.37 -2.44
CA VAL A 268 5.50 -18.42 -1.51
C VAL A 268 4.21 -19.02 -2.06
N LEU A 269 4.19 -20.31 -2.26
CA LEU A 269 3.01 -21.04 -2.74
C LEU A 269 2.07 -21.39 -1.57
N LYS A 270 0.80 -21.56 -1.88
CA LYS A 270 -0.17 -22.09 -0.91
C LYS A 270 0.16 -23.56 -0.59
N ALA A 271 -0.26 -24.00 0.59
CA ALA A 271 -0.07 -25.38 1.03
C ALA A 271 -0.55 -26.42 0.00
N GLY A 272 0.24 -27.47 -0.20
CA GLY A 272 -0.05 -28.54 -1.14
C GLY A 272 0.26 -28.24 -2.62
N LYS A 273 0.84 -27.08 -2.93
CA LYS A 273 1.34 -26.76 -4.27
C LYS A 273 2.82 -27.10 -4.39
N LYS A 274 3.22 -27.58 -5.56
CA LYS A 274 4.60 -28.01 -5.82
C LYS A 274 5.41 -26.83 -6.38
N ALA A 275 6.55 -26.56 -5.76
CA ALA A 275 7.51 -25.56 -6.19
C ALA A 275 8.50 -26.20 -7.18
N ASP A 276 8.19 -26.14 -8.48
CA ASP A 276 9.01 -26.69 -9.55
C ASP A 276 9.05 -25.74 -10.76
N ASP A 277 9.89 -26.08 -11.75
CA ASP A 277 10.08 -25.29 -12.96
C ASP A 277 8.78 -25.17 -13.77
N GLN A 278 7.94 -26.21 -13.75
CA GLN A 278 6.63 -26.17 -14.43
C GLN A 278 5.72 -25.10 -13.83
N MET A 279 5.66 -25.01 -12.51
CA MET A 279 4.89 -23.96 -11.83
C MET A 279 5.47 -22.56 -12.10
N ALA A 280 6.80 -22.43 -12.17
CA ALA A 280 7.43 -21.17 -12.50
C ALA A 280 7.03 -20.69 -13.92
N GLU A 281 7.04 -21.57 -14.92
CA GLU A 281 6.59 -21.22 -16.29
C GLU A 281 5.11 -20.88 -16.33
N VAL A 282 4.24 -21.64 -15.64
CA VAL A 282 2.81 -21.31 -15.53
C VAL A 282 2.60 -19.90 -14.98
N LEU A 283 3.35 -19.51 -13.95
CA LEU A 283 3.22 -18.18 -13.35
C LEU A 283 3.78 -17.07 -14.24
N LYS A 284 4.87 -17.34 -14.98
CA LYS A 284 5.38 -16.39 -15.99
C LYS A 284 4.37 -16.15 -17.10
N ASP A 285 3.79 -17.21 -17.63
CA ASP A 285 2.79 -17.13 -18.70
C ASP A 285 1.50 -16.46 -18.21
N PHE A 286 1.11 -16.73 -16.95
CA PHE A 286 -0.02 -16.07 -16.32
C PHE A 286 0.11 -14.54 -16.31
N VAL A 287 1.31 -14.02 -16.03
CA VAL A 287 1.59 -12.56 -16.08
C VAL A 287 1.64 -12.07 -17.53
N LYS A 288 2.30 -12.80 -18.44
CA LYS A 288 2.40 -12.42 -19.87
C LYS A 288 1.05 -12.25 -20.55
N GLU A 289 0.06 -13.06 -20.15
CA GLU A 289 -1.29 -13.02 -20.73
C GLU A 289 -2.12 -11.85 -20.22
N ARG A 290 -1.77 -11.27 -19.06
CA ARG A 290 -2.58 -10.27 -18.34
C ARG A 290 -1.97 -8.89 -18.33
N LEU A 291 -0.64 -8.82 -18.38
CA LEU A 291 0.12 -7.57 -18.35
C LEU A 291 0.93 -7.38 -19.63
N ALA A 292 1.52 -6.18 -19.77
CA ALA A 292 2.37 -5.87 -20.92
C ALA A 292 3.63 -6.76 -20.94
N LYS A 293 4.09 -7.10 -22.15
CA LYS A 293 5.21 -8.06 -22.38
C LYS A 293 6.54 -7.72 -21.68
N HIS A 294 6.75 -6.48 -21.26
CA HIS A 294 7.96 -6.10 -20.54
C HIS A 294 7.86 -6.34 -19.02
N LEU A 295 6.65 -6.59 -18.48
CA LEU A 295 6.37 -6.73 -17.06
C LEU A 295 6.54 -8.15 -16.52
N TYR A 296 6.49 -9.20 -17.37
CA TYR A 296 6.54 -10.56 -16.83
C TYR A 296 7.89 -10.89 -16.17
N PRO A 297 7.87 -11.61 -15.04
CA PRO A 297 9.09 -12.06 -14.40
C PRO A 297 9.90 -12.98 -15.31
N ARG A 298 11.17 -12.65 -15.54
CA ARG A 298 12.08 -13.53 -16.26
C ARG A 298 12.59 -14.67 -15.41
N GLU A 299 12.68 -14.41 -14.11
CA GLU A 299 13.03 -15.42 -13.12
C GLU A 299 11.99 -15.49 -12.00
N ILE A 300 11.69 -16.71 -11.57
CA ILE A 300 10.87 -16.99 -10.40
C ILE A 300 11.67 -17.91 -9.47
N SER A 301 11.72 -17.56 -8.20
CA SER A 301 12.25 -18.42 -7.14
C SER A 301 11.17 -18.65 -6.09
N PHE A 302 11.01 -19.91 -5.66
CA PHE A 302 10.09 -20.24 -4.59
C PHE A 302 10.82 -20.20 -3.24
N LEU A 303 10.14 -19.66 -2.23
CA LEU A 303 10.61 -19.57 -0.86
C LEU A 303 9.55 -20.14 0.09
N ASP A 304 9.97 -20.63 1.24
CA ASP A 304 9.04 -21.07 2.30
C ASP A 304 8.38 -19.85 2.96
N GLU A 305 9.14 -18.74 3.10
CA GLU A 305 8.64 -17.47 3.62
C GLU A 305 9.36 -16.27 2.98
N LEU A 306 8.69 -15.13 2.91
CA LEU A 306 9.30 -13.86 2.51
C LEU A 306 9.80 -13.07 3.74
N PRO A 307 10.87 -12.28 3.61
CA PRO A 307 11.27 -11.34 4.66
C PRO A 307 10.20 -10.26 4.82
N MET A 308 9.59 -10.20 6.00
CA MET A 308 8.49 -9.29 6.32
C MET A 308 8.86 -8.32 7.44
N THR A 309 8.27 -7.13 7.43
CA THR A 309 8.23 -6.23 8.58
C THR A 309 7.27 -6.77 9.65
N ILE A 310 7.32 -6.20 10.86
CA ILE A 310 6.34 -6.49 11.93
C ILE A 310 4.90 -6.21 11.48
N THR A 311 4.71 -5.24 10.59
CA THR A 311 3.41 -4.87 10.00
C THR A 311 3.00 -5.75 8.82
N GLY A 312 3.80 -6.74 8.43
CA GLY A 312 3.52 -7.69 7.36
C GLY A 312 3.82 -7.20 5.95
N LYS A 313 4.64 -6.14 5.79
CA LYS A 313 5.12 -5.69 4.48
C LYS A 313 6.36 -6.47 4.06
N VAL A 314 6.46 -6.82 2.79
CA VAL A 314 7.65 -7.44 2.20
C VAL A 314 8.84 -6.47 2.28
N ILE A 315 9.96 -6.93 2.84
CA ILE A 315 11.21 -6.15 2.90
C ILE A 315 11.97 -6.37 1.58
N ARG A 316 11.62 -5.61 0.53
CA ARG A 316 12.22 -5.75 -0.80
C ARG A 316 13.74 -5.56 -0.80
N LYS A 317 14.27 -4.72 0.08
CA LYS A 317 15.73 -4.56 0.24
C LYS A 317 16.43 -5.91 0.45
N LYS A 318 15.91 -6.77 1.33
CA LYS A 318 16.49 -8.12 1.56
C LYS A 318 16.37 -9.03 0.34
N LEU A 319 15.29 -8.89 -0.43
CA LEU A 319 15.12 -9.65 -1.67
C LEU A 319 16.08 -9.17 -2.77
N ARG A 320 16.32 -7.85 -2.89
CA ARG A 320 17.34 -7.30 -3.80
C ARG A 320 18.75 -7.77 -3.42
N GLU A 321 19.11 -7.71 -2.15
CA GLU A 321 20.40 -8.23 -1.66
C GLU A 321 20.56 -9.72 -2.03
N LYS A 322 19.52 -10.52 -1.86
CA LYS A 322 19.48 -11.92 -2.28
C LYS A 322 19.66 -12.09 -3.79
N ALA A 323 18.96 -11.29 -4.61
CA ALA A 323 19.05 -11.35 -6.06
C ALA A 323 20.45 -10.97 -6.58
N VAL A 324 21.13 -10.02 -5.92
CA VAL A 324 22.53 -9.67 -6.23
C VAL A 324 23.46 -10.85 -5.93
N LEU A 325 23.33 -11.47 -4.75
CA LEU A 325 24.14 -12.65 -4.38
C LEU A 325 23.94 -13.83 -5.34
N GLU A 326 22.71 -14.09 -5.78
CA GLU A 326 22.42 -15.12 -6.77
C GLU A 326 23.10 -14.82 -8.12
N CYS A 327 23.06 -13.55 -8.57
CA CYS A 327 23.76 -13.13 -9.79
C CYS A 327 25.30 -13.31 -9.68
N GLU A 328 25.90 -13.07 -8.52
CA GLU A 328 27.33 -13.29 -8.28
C GLU A 328 27.71 -14.78 -8.28
N GLN A 329 26.85 -15.64 -7.79
CA GLN A 329 27.04 -17.11 -7.79
C GLN A 329 26.94 -17.71 -9.19
N GLU A 330 26.04 -17.21 -10.03
CA GLU A 330 25.88 -17.65 -11.42
C GLU A 330 27.05 -17.24 -12.34
N ARG A 331 27.85 -16.26 -11.92
CA ARG A 331 29.05 -15.79 -12.64
C ARG A 331 30.32 -16.55 -12.30
N LYS A 332 30.29 -17.39 -11.26
CA LYS A 332 31.42 -18.25 -10.82
C LYS A 332 31.33 -19.64 -11.43
#